data_846f99041c7807c1fe49956950193138
#
_entry.id   846f99041c7807c1fe49956950193138
#
_cell.length_a   1.000
_cell.length_b   1.000
_cell.length_c   1.000
_cell.angle_alpha   90.00
_cell.angle_beta   90.00
_cell.angle_gamma   90.00
#
_symmetry.space_group_name_H-M   'P 1'
#
loop_
_entity.id
_entity.type
_entity.pdbx_description
1 polymer ?
#
loop_
_entity_poly.entity_id
_entity_poly.type
_entity_poly.pdbx_seq_one_letter_code
_entity_poly.pdbx_strand_id
1 'polypeptide(L)'
;SSVKDMQVQRGAGTSTNGAGAFGASVNMQTEGASMKPYAEFNGSYGSFNTHKETVKVGTGLLNNHWTFDARLSNIGTDGYIDRASVNLNSYYLQGGYFAENTSVKLIAFAGKEKTYHAWGYATKAEMKEHGRRYNPCGEYTGDDNEKHYYADQTDNYLQKNYQLLFNHTFSTAWNLNIALHYTKGDGYYEEYKEDRSFVEYGLKPFTTDGKEISESDLVRQKKMDNKFGGVFSPSIIPTTD
;
A
#
# COMPACT_ATOMS: atom_id res chain seq x y z
N SER A 1 -3.32 9.45 -8.52
CA SER A 1 -2.32 9.47 -7.45
C SER A 1 -2.51 10.72 -6.59
N SER A 2 -2.27 10.63 -5.28
CA SER A 2 -2.15 11.80 -4.39
C SER A 2 -0.71 12.33 -4.33
N VAL A 3 0.20 11.72 -5.07
CA VAL A 3 1.59 12.15 -5.16
C VAL A 3 1.70 13.18 -6.28
N LYS A 4 2.17 14.37 -5.93
CA LYS A 4 2.42 15.48 -6.85
C LYS A 4 3.80 15.37 -7.47
N ASP A 5 4.79 14.98 -6.66
CA ASP A 5 6.18 14.90 -7.07
C ASP A 5 6.86 13.72 -6.38
N MET A 6 7.82 13.13 -7.08
CA MET A 6 8.64 12.03 -6.56
C MET A 6 10.09 12.25 -6.95
N GLN A 7 10.93 12.36 -5.93
CA GLN A 7 12.38 12.50 -6.08
C GLN A 7 13.06 11.19 -5.68
N VAL A 8 13.87 10.65 -6.57
CA VAL A 8 14.69 9.46 -6.32
C VAL A 8 16.16 9.88 -6.25
N GLN A 9 16.78 9.69 -5.10
CA GLN A 9 18.20 9.91 -4.88
C GLN A 9 18.90 8.55 -4.78
N ARG A 10 19.85 8.30 -5.65
CA ARG A 10 20.67 7.07 -5.66
C ARG A 10 21.90 7.23 -4.77
N GLY A 11 22.27 6.15 -4.11
CA GLY A 11 23.49 6.06 -3.28
C GLY A 11 23.32 6.68 -1.90
N ALA A 12 24.36 6.52 -1.09
CA ALA A 12 24.47 7.07 0.26
C ALA A 12 24.93 8.54 0.21
N GLY A 13 24.13 9.41 -0.42
CA GLY A 13 24.43 10.85 -0.45
C GLY A 13 24.20 11.53 0.91
N THR A 14 24.31 12.86 0.96
CA THR A 14 23.92 13.70 2.11
C THR A 14 22.39 13.63 2.30
N SER A 15 21.90 12.43 2.65
CA SER A 15 20.49 12.20 2.82
C SER A 15 20.01 12.79 4.14
N THR A 16 19.06 13.71 4.05
CA THR A 16 18.26 14.16 5.20
C THR A 16 17.20 13.12 5.61
N ASN A 17 17.12 11.99 4.90
CA ASN A 17 16.06 11.00 5.03
C ASN A 17 16.39 9.87 6.05
N GLY A 18 17.39 10.08 6.91
CA GLY A 18 17.73 9.18 8.01
C GLY A 18 18.73 8.08 7.67
N ALA A 19 19.15 7.34 8.71
CA ALA A 19 20.24 6.37 8.66
C ALA A 19 19.98 5.11 7.81
N GLY A 20 18.77 4.88 7.37
CA GLY A 20 18.40 3.72 6.54
C GLY A 20 18.58 3.90 5.03
N ALA A 21 19.03 5.08 4.56
CA ALA A 21 19.13 5.41 3.15
C ALA A 21 20.50 5.02 2.55
N PHE A 22 20.88 3.75 2.60
CA PHE A 22 22.19 3.26 2.11
C PHE A 22 22.29 3.15 0.59
N GLY A 23 21.25 2.67 -0.06
CA GLY A 23 21.27 2.39 -1.50
C GLY A 23 20.56 3.45 -2.32
N ALA A 24 19.46 3.94 -1.82
CA ALA A 24 18.66 5.01 -2.42
C ALA A 24 17.66 5.59 -1.41
N SER A 25 17.18 6.79 -1.66
CA SER A 25 16.01 7.36 -1.00
C SER A 25 14.98 7.78 -2.04
N VAL A 26 13.71 7.55 -1.70
CA VAL A 26 12.55 8.01 -2.48
C VAL A 26 11.78 9.00 -1.62
N ASN A 27 11.75 10.25 -2.05
CA ASN A 27 10.98 11.30 -1.40
C ASN A 27 9.73 11.59 -2.24
N MET A 28 8.56 11.44 -1.63
CA MET A 28 7.27 11.67 -2.28
C MET A 28 6.56 12.84 -1.63
N GLN A 29 6.20 13.82 -2.45
CA GLN A 29 5.39 14.95 -2.01
C GLN A 29 3.93 14.72 -2.42
N THR A 30 3.02 14.79 -1.48
CA THR A 30 1.58 14.73 -1.75
C THR A 30 1.07 16.05 -2.34
N GLU A 31 -0.09 15.97 -3.02
CA GLU A 31 -0.81 17.18 -3.45
C GLU A 31 -1.07 18.09 -2.24
N GLY A 32 -0.81 19.38 -2.41
CA GLY A 32 -1.14 20.39 -1.39
C GLY A 32 -2.65 20.61 -1.29
N ALA A 33 -3.10 21.28 -0.23
CA ALA A 33 -4.48 21.70 -0.09
C ALA A 33 -4.87 22.63 -1.24
N SER A 34 -6.02 22.39 -1.87
CA SER A 34 -6.57 23.30 -2.89
C SER A 34 -7.20 24.53 -2.25
N MET A 35 -6.89 25.71 -2.79
CA MET A 35 -7.53 26.95 -2.34
C MET A 35 -8.89 27.19 -3.01
N LYS A 36 -9.20 26.47 -4.10
CA LYS A 36 -10.47 26.54 -4.82
C LYS A 36 -11.24 25.23 -4.66
N PRO A 37 -12.58 25.28 -4.54
CA PRO A 37 -13.37 24.06 -4.52
C PRO A 37 -13.25 23.32 -5.85
N TYR A 38 -13.23 22.00 -5.79
CA TYR A 38 -13.17 21.13 -6.97
C TYR A 38 -13.85 19.79 -6.72
N ALA A 39 -14.31 19.20 -7.81
CA ALA A 39 -14.71 17.80 -7.87
C ALA A 39 -14.19 17.24 -9.19
N GLU A 40 -13.54 16.08 -9.14
CA GLU A 40 -12.90 15.44 -10.27
C GLU A 40 -13.24 13.96 -10.25
N PHE A 41 -13.65 13.43 -11.41
CA PHE A 41 -13.79 12.00 -11.65
C PHE A 41 -12.85 11.59 -12.79
N ASN A 42 -12.05 10.55 -12.56
CA ASN A 42 -11.23 9.93 -13.57
C ASN A 42 -11.57 8.44 -13.67
N GLY A 43 -11.99 8.01 -14.84
CA GLY A 43 -12.23 6.63 -15.18
C GLY A 43 -11.35 6.18 -16.33
N SER A 44 -10.87 4.95 -16.28
CA SER A 44 -10.18 4.30 -17.41
C SER A 44 -10.55 2.83 -17.47
N TYR A 45 -10.58 2.30 -18.68
CA TYR A 45 -10.85 0.88 -18.93
C TYR A 45 -9.89 0.38 -20.02
N GLY A 46 -9.40 -0.87 -19.89
CA GLY A 46 -8.42 -1.44 -20.79
C GLY A 46 -8.53 -2.97 -20.90
N SER A 47 -7.55 -3.59 -21.55
CA SER A 47 -7.47 -5.04 -21.73
C SER A 47 -7.45 -5.78 -20.39
N PHE A 48 -7.88 -7.04 -20.40
CA PHE A 48 -7.93 -7.91 -19.21
C PHE A 48 -8.79 -7.34 -18.08
N ASN A 49 -9.93 -6.73 -18.45
CA ASN A 49 -10.83 -6.08 -17.50
C ASN A 49 -10.12 -5.04 -16.60
N THR A 50 -9.02 -4.46 -17.11
CA THR A 50 -8.29 -3.44 -16.36
C THR A 50 -9.13 -2.17 -16.28
N HIS A 51 -9.45 -1.76 -15.07
CA HIS A 51 -10.22 -0.55 -14.82
C HIS A 51 -9.62 0.25 -13.66
N LYS A 52 -9.80 1.53 -13.71
CA LYS A 52 -9.42 2.44 -12.65
C LYS A 52 -10.46 3.55 -12.52
N GLU A 53 -10.99 3.72 -11.33
CA GLU A 53 -11.88 4.81 -10.97
C GLU A 53 -11.25 5.62 -9.85
N THR A 54 -11.32 6.95 -9.98
CA THR A 54 -10.85 7.87 -8.96
C THR A 54 -11.81 9.03 -8.85
N VAL A 55 -12.27 9.30 -7.64
CA VAL A 55 -13.02 10.51 -7.28
C VAL A 55 -12.15 11.35 -6.38
N LYS A 56 -12.06 12.64 -6.68
CA LYS A 56 -11.41 13.64 -5.82
C LYS A 56 -12.38 14.78 -5.59
N VAL A 57 -12.45 15.26 -4.36
CA VAL A 57 -13.22 16.44 -3.99
C VAL A 57 -12.43 17.30 -3.02
N GLY A 58 -12.60 18.60 -3.12
CA GLY A 58 -12.01 19.57 -2.20
C GLY A 58 -12.91 20.75 -1.98
N THR A 59 -12.96 21.24 -0.76
CA THR A 59 -13.80 22.39 -0.38
C THR A 59 -13.24 23.73 -0.84
N GLY A 60 -11.95 23.77 -1.19
CA GLY A 60 -11.23 25.04 -1.24
C GLY A 60 -11.05 25.64 0.15
N LEU A 61 -10.67 26.90 0.18
CA LEU A 61 -10.46 27.64 1.44
C LEU A 61 -11.79 28.14 2.00
N LEU A 62 -12.22 27.57 3.12
CA LEU A 62 -13.42 27.95 3.86
C LEU A 62 -13.06 28.97 4.95
N ASN A 63 -13.82 30.04 5.05
CA ASN A 63 -13.65 31.11 6.03
C ASN A 63 -12.18 31.60 6.15
N ASN A 64 -11.46 31.62 5.03
CA ASN A 64 -10.05 31.99 4.92
C ASN A 64 -9.05 31.14 5.75
N HIS A 65 -9.49 30.03 6.34
CA HIS A 65 -8.65 29.22 7.24
C HIS A 65 -8.68 27.73 6.98
N TRP A 66 -9.81 27.15 6.56
CA TRP A 66 -9.98 25.70 6.54
C TRP A 66 -10.03 25.13 5.13
N THR A 67 -9.38 23.99 4.93
CA THR A 67 -9.54 23.20 3.71
C THR A 67 -9.80 21.74 4.05
N PHE A 68 -10.60 21.07 3.23
CA PHE A 68 -10.81 19.63 3.30
C PHE A 68 -10.71 19.04 1.90
N ASP A 69 -9.88 18.02 1.76
CA ASP A 69 -9.69 17.30 0.51
C ASP A 69 -9.90 15.80 0.75
N ALA A 70 -10.57 15.15 -0.17
CA ALA A 70 -10.77 13.70 -0.14
C ALA A 70 -10.54 13.09 -1.52
N ARG A 71 -9.98 11.87 -1.52
CA ARG A 71 -9.84 11.04 -2.71
C ARG A 71 -10.18 9.60 -2.38
N LEU A 72 -10.97 8.98 -3.26
CA LEU A 72 -11.22 7.55 -3.30
C LEU A 72 -10.73 6.99 -4.62
N SER A 73 -10.11 5.82 -4.62
CA SER A 73 -9.65 5.19 -5.85
C SER A 73 -9.77 3.67 -5.76
N ASN A 74 -10.23 3.08 -6.85
CA ASN A 74 -10.20 1.65 -7.09
C ASN A 74 -9.38 1.37 -8.35
N ILE A 75 -8.63 0.26 -8.36
CA ILE A 75 -7.95 -0.28 -9.53
C ILE A 75 -8.19 -1.79 -9.51
N GLY A 76 -8.74 -2.33 -10.59
CA GLY A 76 -8.94 -3.74 -10.78
C GLY A 76 -8.39 -4.23 -12.11
N THR A 77 -7.96 -5.48 -12.17
CA THR A 77 -7.59 -6.18 -13.41
C THR A 77 -7.61 -7.69 -13.19
N ASP A 78 -7.93 -8.44 -14.25
CA ASP A 78 -7.78 -9.90 -14.25
C ASP A 78 -6.34 -10.33 -14.57
N GLY A 79 -5.51 -9.38 -15.08
CA GLY A 79 -4.12 -9.63 -15.45
C GLY A 79 -3.95 -10.34 -16.80
N TYR A 80 -2.79 -10.15 -17.41
CA TYR A 80 -2.40 -10.87 -18.64
C TYR A 80 -2.13 -12.35 -18.35
N ILE A 81 -1.44 -12.63 -17.24
CA ILE A 81 -1.15 -13.99 -16.77
C ILE A 81 -2.44 -14.58 -16.17
N ASP A 82 -2.67 -15.86 -16.37
CA ASP A 82 -3.88 -16.53 -15.90
C ASP A 82 -4.01 -16.43 -14.38
N ARG A 83 -5.20 -16.06 -13.92
CA ARG A 83 -5.53 -15.81 -12.50
C ARG A 83 -4.78 -14.67 -11.83
N ALA A 84 -3.87 -13.96 -12.50
CA ALA A 84 -3.08 -12.86 -11.91
C ALA A 84 -3.93 -11.60 -11.67
N SER A 85 -5.05 -11.77 -10.99
CA SER A 85 -5.97 -10.68 -10.67
C SER A 85 -5.39 -9.74 -9.60
N VAL A 86 -5.72 -8.47 -9.74
CA VAL A 86 -5.34 -7.41 -8.79
C VAL A 86 -6.57 -6.59 -8.44
N ASN A 87 -6.77 -6.32 -7.15
CA ASN A 87 -7.77 -5.38 -6.67
C ASN A 87 -7.14 -4.46 -5.62
N LEU A 88 -7.04 -3.18 -5.96
CA LEU A 88 -6.46 -2.14 -5.11
C LEU A 88 -7.49 -1.08 -4.79
N ASN A 89 -7.74 -0.88 -3.52
CA ASN A 89 -8.63 0.17 -3.02
C ASN A 89 -7.83 1.15 -2.16
N SER A 90 -8.04 2.44 -2.34
CA SER A 90 -7.37 3.43 -1.51
C SER A 90 -8.24 4.64 -1.25
N TYR A 91 -8.00 5.25 -0.09
CA TYR A 91 -8.52 6.58 0.23
C TYR A 91 -7.39 7.50 0.68
N TYR A 92 -7.62 8.78 0.53
CA TYR A 92 -6.81 9.86 1.05
C TYR A 92 -7.73 10.95 1.56
N LEU A 93 -7.51 11.41 2.79
CA LEU A 93 -8.23 12.48 3.44
C LEU A 93 -7.22 13.48 3.98
N GLN A 94 -7.46 14.76 3.76
CA GLN A 94 -6.66 15.84 4.30
C GLN A 94 -7.56 16.92 4.87
N GLY A 95 -7.27 17.36 6.09
CA GLY A 95 -7.81 18.58 6.68
C GLY A 95 -6.67 19.57 6.92
N GLY A 96 -6.87 20.83 6.54
CA GLY A 96 -5.88 21.90 6.75
C GLY A 96 -6.48 23.10 7.48
N TYR A 97 -5.74 23.66 8.42
CA TYR A 97 -5.98 24.96 9.01
C TYR A 97 -4.81 25.90 8.67
N PHE A 98 -5.12 27.08 8.19
CA PHE A 98 -4.15 28.08 7.77
C PHE A 98 -4.47 29.41 8.42
N ALA A 99 -3.51 29.98 9.10
CA ALA A 99 -3.51 31.35 9.60
C ALA A 99 -2.24 32.04 9.13
N GLU A 100 -2.09 33.34 9.40
CA GLU A 100 -0.98 34.15 8.91
C GLU A 100 0.38 33.52 9.20
N ASN A 101 0.59 33.08 10.43
CA ASN A 101 1.88 32.54 10.88
C ASN A 101 1.83 31.04 11.26
N THR A 102 0.69 30.38 11.07
CA THR A 102 0.48 29.01 11.54
C THR A 102 -0.22 28.17 10.48
N SER A 103 0.26 26.97 10.24
CA SER A 103 -0.47 25.96 9.50
C SER A 103 -0.47 24.62 10.22
N VAL A 104 -1.62 23.96 10.18
CA VAL A 104 -1.80 22.60 10.70
C VAL A 104 -2.42 21.77 9.59
N LYS A 105 -1.87 20.57 9.33
CA LYS A 105 -2.45 19.61 8.41
C LYS A 105 -2.57 18.26 9.07
N LEU A 106 -3.74 17.66 8.94
CA LEU A 106 -4.02 16.28 9.30
C LEU A 106 -4.22 15.50 8.01
N ILE A 107 -3.50 14.42 7.84
CA ILE A 107 -3.57 13.56 6.67
C ILE A 107 -3.82 12.14 7.13
N ALA A 108 -4.82 11.48 6.52
CA ALA A 108 -5.10 10.06 6.72
C ALA A 108 -5.25 9.40 5.35
N PHE A 109 -4.49 8.33 5.11
CA PHE A 109 -4.63 7.57 3.88
C PHE A 109 -4.41 6.09 4.13
N ALA A 110 -5.10 5.27 3.33
CA ALA A 110 -4.92 3.83 3.38
C ALA A 110 -4.98 3.23 1.98
N GLY A 111 -4.29 2.10 1.85
CA GLY A 111 -4.37 1.21 0.69
C GLY A 111 -4.67 -0.21 1.16
N LYS A 112 -5.66 -0.83 0.52
CA LYS A 112 -5.97 -2.25 0.65
C LYS A 112 -5.69 -2.91 -0.69
N GLU A 113 -4.92 -3.99 -0.67
CA GLU A 113 -4.67 -4.82 -1.83
C GLU A 113 -5.16 -6.25 -1.61
N LYS A 114 -5.63 -6.87 -2.68
CA LYS A 114 -5.77 -8.32 -2.84
C LYS A 114 -5.23 -8.65 -4.21
N THR A 115 -4.14 -9.44 -4.26
CA THR A 115 -3.48 -9.83 -5.49
C THR A 115 -3.32 -11.34 -5.53
N TYR A 116 -3.70 -11.96 -6.64
CA TYR A 116 -3.42 -13.37 -6.86
C TYR A 116 -1.94 -13.56 -7.18
N HIS A 117 -1.34 -14.61 -6.65
CA HIS A 117 0.08 -14.87 -6.86
C HIS A 117 0.40 -15.23 -8.31
N ALA A 118 1.42 -14.60 -8.87
CA ALA A 118 1.95 -14.86 -10.20
C ALA A 118 3.49 -14.84 -10.21
N TRP A 119 4.10 -15.16 -9.08
CA TRP A 119 5.55 -15.19 -8.90
C TRP A 119 6.21 -16.54 -9.22
N GLY A 120 5.42 -17.59 -9.49
CA GLY A 120 5.91 -18.84 -10.02
C GLY A 120 6.24 -18.66 -11.49
N TYR A 121 7.52 -18.62 -11.81
CA TYR A 121 7.97 -18.44 -13.20
C TYR A 121 7.75 -19.72 -13.99
N ALA A 122 6.95 -19.62 -15.06
CA ALA A 122 6.81 -20.71 -16.02
C ALA A 122 8.09 -20.86 -16.86
N THR A 123 8.54 -22.08 -17.00
CA THR A 123 9.66 -22.43 -17.88
C THR A 123 9.27 -22.30 -19.36
N LYS A 124 10.26 -22.28 -20.25
CA LYS A 124 9.99 -22.28 -21.69
C LYS A 124 9.22 -23.53 -22.16
N ALA A 125 9.43 -24.66 -21.50
CA ALA A 125 8.72 -25.91 -21.79
C ALA A 125 7.25 -25.79 -21.40
N GLU A 126 6.94 -25.35 -20.17
CA GLU A 126 5.58 -25.13 -19.68
C GLU A 126 4.84 -24.06 -20.51
N MET A 127 5.51 -22.97 -20.89
CA MET A 127 4.91 -21.98 -21.79
C MET A 127 4.60 -22.51 -23.19
N LYS A 128 5.37 -23.50 -23.67
CA LYS A 128 5.10 -24.15 -24.96
C LYS A 128 3.91 -25.11 -24.87
N GLU A 129 3.76 -25.77 -23.72
CA GLU A 129 2.71 -26.76 -23.44
C GLU A 129 1.37 -26.09 -23.08
N HIS A 130 1.41 -25.15 -22.14
CA HIS A 130 0.22 -24.53 -21.54
C HIS A 130 -0.08 -23.12 -22.05
N GLY A 131 0.80 -22.56 -22.88
CA GLY A 131 0.65 -21.22 -23.43
C GLY A 131 1.36 -20.13 -22.62
N ARG A 132 1.45 -18.94 -23.23
CA ARG A 132 2.20 -17.79 -22.70
C ARG A 132 1.60 -17.17 -21.43
N ARG A 133 0.37 -17.48 -21.13
CA ARG A 133 -0.37 -16.96 -19.97
C ARG A 133 -0.33 -17.87 -18.76
N TYR A 134 0.27 -19.03 -18.90
CA TYR A 134 0.30 -20.03 -17.86
C TYR A 134 0.87 -19.50 -16.55
N ASN A 135 0.16 -19.78 -15.46
CA ASN A 135 0.53 -19.45 -14.09
C ASN A 135 0.52 -20.72 -13.24
N PRO A 136 1.67 -21.21 -12.78
CA PRO A 136 1.72 -22.41 -11.94
C PRO A 136 1.29 -22.16 -10.49
N CYS A 137 1.13 -20.90 -10.06
CA CYS A 137 0.74 -20.59 -8.68
C CYS A 137 -0.66 -21.11 -8.38
N GLY A 138 -0.78 -21.79 -7.23
CA GLY A 138 -2.04 -22.37 -6.77
C GLY A 138 -2.45 -23.64 -7.49
N GLU A 139 -1.62 -24.20 -8.40
CA GLU A 139 -1.88 -25.49 -9.04
C GLU A 139 -1.69 -26.63 -8.03
N TYR A 140 -2.62 -27.57 -8.03
CA TYR A 140 -2.56 -28.80 -7.25
C TYR A 140 -3.29 -29.93 -7.98
N THR A 141 -2.99 -31.18 -7.61
CA THR A 141 -3.68 -32.35 -8.15
C THR A 141 -4.80 -32.75 -7.21
N GLY A 142 -6.02 -32.76 -7.70
CA GLY A 142 -7.19 -33.20 -6.94
C GLY A 142 -7.29 -34.72 -6.77
N ASP A 143 -8.23 -35.17 -5.94
CA ASP A 143 -8.51 -36.60 -5.73
C ASP A 143 -8.99 -37.31 -7.03
N ASP A 144 -9.40 -36.53 -8.02
CA ASP A 144 -9.77 -36.99 -9.36
C ASP A 144 -8.56 -37.17 -10.30
N ASN A 145 -7.34 -36.94 -9.83
CA ASN A 145 -6.09 -36.88 -10.59
C ASN A 145 -6.08 -35.80 -11.68
N GLU A 146 -6.95 -34.78 -11.57
CA GLU A 146 -6.95 -33.64 -12.46
C GLU A 146 -6.27 -32.42 -11.82
N LYS A 147 -5.81 -31.50 -12.66
CA LYS A 147 -5.21 -30.24 -12.23
C LYS A 147 -6.28 -29.24 -11.80
N HIS A 148 -6.17 -28.76 -10.59
CA HIS A 148 -7.00 -27.73 -10.00
C HIS A 148 -6.17 -26.51 -9.65
N TYR A 149 -6.86 -25.39 -9.36
CA TYR A 149 -6.19 -24.15 -8.98
C TYR A 149 -6.89 -23.56 -7.75
N TYR A 150 -6.10 -23.32 -6.71
CA TYR A 150 -6.59 -22.72 -5.48
C TYR A 150 -7.00 -21.26 -5.72
N ALA A 151 -8.26 -20.95 -5.44
CA ALA A 151 -8.84 -19.63 -5.75
C ALA A 151 -8.27 -18.49 -4.89
N ASP A 152 -7.85 -18.80 -3.65
CA ASP A 152 -7.34 -17.82 -2.71
C ASP A 152 -5.80 -17.84 -2.58
N GLN A 153 -5.09 -18.26 -3.65
CA GLN A 153 -3.64 -18.11 -3.75
C GLN A 153 -3.28 -16.62 -3.83
N THR A 154 -3.48 -15.89 -2.72
CA THR A 154 -3.50 -14.42 -2.75
C THR A 154 -2.65 -13.79 -1.64
N ASP A 155 -2.09 -12.62 -1.94
CA ASP A 155 -1.57 -11.68 -0.97
C ASP A 155 -2.66 -10.64 -0.64
N ASN A 156 -2.87 -10.41 0.65
CA ASN A 156 -3.83 -9.48 1.17
C ASN A 156 -3.12 -8.53 2.14
N TYR A 157 -3.15 -7.24 1.87
CA TYR A 157 -2.50 -6.27 2.72
C TYR A 157 -3.33 -4.99 2.86
N LEU A 158 -3.41 -4.48 4.08
CA LEU A 158 -4.04 -3.20 4.41
C LEU A 158 -3.04 -2.34 5.16
N GLN A 159 -2.66 -1.19 4.57
CA GLN A 159 -1.80 -0.23 5.25
C GLN A 159 -2.56 1.08 5.47
N LYS A 160 -2.52 1.57 6.71
CA LYS A 160 -3.10 2.85 7.15
C LYS A 160 -1.99 3.78 7.61
N ASN A 161 -2.07 5.03 7.19
CA ASN A 161 -1.10 6.06 7.52
C ASN A 161 -1.82 7.30 8.03
N TYR A 162 -1.30 7.88 9.09
CA TYR A 162 -1.80 9.10 9.71
C TYR A 162 -0.64 10.05 9.91
N GLN A 163 -0.82 11.31 9.55
CA GLN A 163 0.22 12.33 9.68
C GLN A 163 -0.38 13.60 10.26
N LEU A 164 0.38 14.23 11.15
CA LEU A 164 0.14 15.59 11.64
C LEU A 164 1.35 16.44 11.27
N LEU A 165 1.10 17.49 10.50
CA LEU A 165 2.10 18.47 10.12
C LEU A 165 1.71 19.82 10.74
N PHE A 166 2.62 20.37 11.53
CA PHE A 166 2.47 21.67 12.17
C PHE A 166 3.63 22.57 11.74
N ASN A 167 3.28 23.79 11.35
CA ASN A 167 4.27 24.85 11.09
C ASN A 167 3.84 26.12 11.78
N HIS A 168 4.80 26.80 12.42
CA HIS A 168 4.59 28.11 13.03
C HIS A 168 5.79 28.99 12.84
N THR A 169 5.56 30.20 12.36
CA THR A 169 6.57 31.25 12.21
C THR A 169 6.47 32.24 13.34
N PHE A 170 7.40 32.19 14.29
CA PHE A 170 7.45 33.12 15.44
C PHE A 170 7.92 34.50 15.05
N SER A 171 8.87 34.57 14.12
CA SER A 171 9.45 35.79 13.60
C SER A 171 10.11 35.56 12.24
N THR A 172 10.66 36.59 11.63
CA THR A 172 11.44 36.46 10.39
C THR A 172 12.67 35.53 10.55
N ALA A 173 13.21 35.40 11.77
CA ALA A 173 14.36 34.57 12.07
C ALA A 173 14.03 33.16 12.61
N TRP A 174 12.80 32.92 13.12
CA TRP A 174 12.46 31.69 13.78
C TRP A 174 11.22 31.04 13.17
N ASN A 175 11.39 29.80 12.74
CA ASN A 175 10.32 28.94 12.25
C ASN A 175 10.38 27.57 12.92
N LEU A 176 9.23 27.02 13.26
CA LEU A 176 9.10 25.68 13.86
C LEU A 176 8.29 24.78 12.94
N ASN A 177 8.84 23.63 12.60
CA ASN A 177 8.16 22.58 11.86
C ASN A 177 8.12 21.31 12.71
N ILE A 178 6.94 20.72 12.87
CA ILE A 178 6.73 19.43 13.53
C ILE A 178 6.00 18.52 12.55
N ALA A 179 6.53 17.34 12.32
CA ALA A 179 5.88 16.30 11.56
C ALA A 179 5.82 15.01 12.39
N LEU A 180 4.62 14.53 12.66
CA LEU A 180 4.38 13.25 13.32
C LEU A 180 3.71 12.31 12.33
N HIS A 181 4.04 11.03 12.42
CA HIS A 181 3.38 10.00 11.62
C HIS A 181 3.14 8.73 12.43
N TYR A 182 2.08 8.04 12.06
CA TYR A 182 1.78 6.69 12.54
C TYR A 182 1.36 5.83 11.36
N THR A 183 1.98 4.66 11.24
CA THR A 183 1.66 3.69 10.20
C THR A 183 1.26 2.37 10.84
N LYS A 184 0.13 1.81 10.40
CA LYS A 184 -0.32 0.48 10.78
C LYS A 184 -0.55 -0.37 9.54
N GLY A 185 0.07 -1.55 9.49
CA GLY A 185 -0.10 -2.54 8.45
C GLY A 185 -0.63 -3.84 9.01
N ASP A 186 -1.59 -4.44 8.32
CA ASP A 186 -2.14 -5.76 8.59
C ASP A 186 -2.23 -6.53 7.26
N GLY A 187 -1.72 -7.75 7.24
CA GLY A 187 -1.82 -8.55 6.03
C GLY A 187 -1.46 -10.01 6.24
N TYR A 188 -1.79 -10.78 5.24
CA TYR A 188 -1.45 -12.19 5.14
C TYR A 188 -1.36 -12.56 3.67
N TYR A 189 -0.57 -13.57 3.36
CA TYR A 189 -0.68 -14.29 2.11
C TYR A 189 -1.16 -15.72 2.35
N GLU A 190 -1.80 -16.27 1.37
CA GLU A 190 -2.40 -17.60 1.41
C GLU A 190 -1.84 -18.41 0.24
N GLU A 191 -1.36 -19.60 0.52
CA GLU A 191 -0.83 -20.53 -0.48
C GLU A 191 -1.39 -21.93 -0.22
N TYR A 192 -1.74 -22.62 -1.29
CA TYR A 192 -1.99 -24.06 -1.24
C TYR A 192 -0.66 -24.81 -1.19
N LYS A 193 -0.53 -25.72 -0.25
CA LYS A 193 0.65 -26.58 -0.07
C LYS A 193 0.17 -28.01 0.16
N GLU A 194 0.40 -28.90 -0.81
CA GLU A 194 0.07 -30.31 -0.67
C GLU A 194 0.90 -30.99 0.41
N ASP A 195 0.32 -31.97 1.09
CA ASP A 195 0.97 -32.94 2.00
C ASP A 195 1.90 -32.31 3.04
N ARG A 196 1.50 -31.20 3.66
CA ARG A 196 2.31 -30.52 4.68
C ARG A 196 1.97 -31.00 6.08
N SER A 197 2.98 -31.52 6.76
CA SER A 197 2.89 -31.96 8.14
C SER A 197 2.56 -30.79 9.08
N PHE A 198 1.66 -30.99 10.00
CA PHE A 198 1.33 -30.01 11.05
C PHE A 198 2.53 -29.61 11.90
N VAL A 199 3.48 -30.53 12.10
CA VAL A 199 4.70 -30.30 12.89
C VAL A 199 5.58 -29.22 12.25
N GLU A 200 5.64 -29.12 10.92
CA GLU A 200 6.37 -28.07 10.20
C GLU A 200 5.87 -26.65 10.56
N TYR A 201 4.61 -26.54 10.97
CA TYR A 201 3.97 -25.28 11.34
C TYR A 201 3.73 -25.12 12.84
N GLY A 202 4.34 -25.99 13.66
CA GLY A 202 4.18 -25.97 15.12
C GLY A 202 2.79 -26.39 15.60
N LEU A 203 2.00 -27.04 14.76
CA LEU A 203 0.69 -27.58 15.10
C LEU A 203 0.83 -29.04 15.59
N LYS A 204 -0.10 -29.48 16.41
CA LYS A 204 -0.18 -30.86 16.88
C LYS A 204 -1.19 -31.63 16.03
N PRO A 205 -0.90 -32.91 15.71
CA PRO A 205 -1.91 -33.80 15.15
C PRO A 205 -3.13 -33.89 16.08
N PHE A 206 -4.28 -34.11 15.51
CA PHE A 206 -5.51 -34.34 16.25
C PHE A 206 -6.28 -35.52 15.65
N THR A 207 -7.14 -36.14 16.45
CA THR A 207 -7.93 -37.29 16.01
C THR A 207 -9.38 -36.87 15.82
N THR A 208 -9.94 -37.20 14.62
CA THR A 208 -11.34 -37.05 14.34
C THR A 208 -11.87 -38.34 13.71
N ASP A 209 -13.02 -38.82 14.15
CA ASP A 209 -13.66 -40.08 13.69
C ASP A 209 -12.71 -41.30 13.72
N GLY A 210 -11.81 -41.33 14.72
CA GLY A 210 -10.83 -42.41 14.87
C GLY A 210 -9.63 -42.34 13.90
N LYS A 211 -9.55 -41.30 13.07
CA LYS A 211 -8.44 -41.05 12.16
C LYS A 211 -7.59 -39.90 12.71
N GLU A 212 -6.29 -40.12 12.76
CA GLU A 212 -5.33 -39.06 13.07
C GLU A 212 -5.15 -38.16 11.85
N ILE A 213 -5.27 -36.86 12.08
CA ILE A 213 -5.03 -35.81 11.08
C ILE A 213 -3.75 -35.12 11.47
N SER A 214 -2.71 -35.27 10.67
CA SER A 214 -1.36 -34.73 10.89
C SER A 214 -0.89 -33.79 9.77
N GLU A 215 -1.68 -33.66 8.71
CA GLU A 215 -1.34 -32.96 7.48
C GLU A 215 -2.46 -32.00 7.06
N SER A 216 -2.11 -30.98 6.31
CA SER A 216 -3.06 -30.04 5.75
C SER A 216 -2.49 -29.41 4.48
N ASP A 217 -3.34 -29.21 3.50
CA ASP A 217 -2.99 -28.63 2.21
C ASP A 217 -3.06 -27.09 2.20
N LEU A 218 -3.56 -26.48 3.28
CA LEU A 218 -3.75 -25.03 3.35
C LEU A 218 -2.83 -24.37 4.34
N VAL A 219 -2.00 -23.44 3.86
CA VAL A 219 -1.13 -22.58 4.69
C VAL A 219 -1.52 -21.12 4.55
N ARG A 220 -1.81 -20.48 5.68
CA ARG A 220 -2.01 -19.04 5.78
C ARG A 220 -0.93 -18.41 6.65
N GLN A 221 -0.14 -17.51 6.08
CA GLN A 221 0.87 -16.76 6.82
C GLN A 221 0.43 -15.31 7.02
N LYS A 222 0.43 -14.86 8.28
CA LYS A 222 0.02 -13.51 8.66
C LYS A 222 1.23 -12.59 8.75
N LYS A 223 1.13 -11.42 8.11
CA LYS A 223 2.07 -10.31 8.24
C LYS A 223 1.43 -9.16 9.02
N MET A 224 2.14 -8.58 9.96
CA MET A 224 1.70 -7.39 10.70
C MET A 224 2.86 -6.40 10.80
N ASP A 225 2.57 -5.14 10.49
CA ASP A 225 3.52 -4.04 10.60
C ASP A 225 2.87 -2.86 11.32
N ASN A 226 3.49 -2.42 12.43
CA ASN A 226 3.10 -1.21 13.14
C ASN A 226 4.31 -0.31 13.32
N LYS A 227 4.24 0.91 12.78
CA LYS A 227 5.33 1.89 12.89
C LYS A 227 4.79 3.23 13.37
N PHE A 228 5.45 3.76 14.38
CA PHE A 228 5.23 5.11 14.87
C PHE A 228 6.52 5.91 14.75
N GLY A 229 6.43 7.14 14.29
CA GLY A 229 7.59 8.03 14.22
C GLY A 229 7.19 9.48 14.09
N GLY A 230 8.15 10.36 14.32
CA GLY A 230 7.98 11.80 14.22
C GLY A 230 9.27 12.49 13.87
N VAL A 231 9.15 13.61 13.21
CA VAL A 231 10.27 14.53 12.93
C VAL A 231 9.97 15.86 13.56
N PHE A 232 10.88 16.31 14.40
CA PHE A 232 10.90 17.65 14.96
C PHE A 232 12.06 18.41 14.35
N SER A 233 11.77 19.47 13.63
CA SER A 233 12.79 20.28 12.94
C SER A 233 12.58 21.76 13.24
N PRO A 234 13.29 22.33 14.22
CA PRO A 234 13.41 23.76 14.35
C PRO A 234 14.35 24.30 13.29
N SER A 235 13.99 25.37 12.63
CA SER A 235 14.85 26.06 11.67
C SER A 235 15.02 27.52 12.05
N ILE A 236 16.26 27.99 11.97
CA ILE A 236 16.63 29.38 12.09
C ILE A 236 16.92 29.88 10.68
N ILE A 237 16.17 30.86 10.22
CA ILE A 237 16.43 31.52 8.94
C ILE A 237 17.31 32.73 9.26
N PRO A 238 18.59 32.76 8.81
CA PRO A 238 19.42 33.93 8.99
C PRO A 238 18.79 35.14 8.30
N THR A 239 18.61 36.24 9.00
CA THR A 239 18.27 37.49 8.37
C THR A 239 19.53 37.95 7.61
N THR A 240 19.49 37.92 6.29
CA THR A 240 20.43 38.65 5.47
C THR A 240 20.04 40.11 5.52
N ASP A 241 20.78 40.91 6.27
CA ASP A 241 20.75 42.37 6.15
C ASP A 241 21.20 42.81 4.77
#